data_2adaacf4314c3ca121805d91bc7692d6
#
_entry.id   2adaacf4314c3ca121805d91bc7692d6
#
_cell.length_a   1.000
_cell.length_b   1.000
_cell.length_c   1.000
_cell.angle_alpha   90.00
_cell.angle_beta   90.00
_cell.angle_gamma   90.00
#
_symmetry.space_group_name_H-M   'P 1'
#
loop_
_entity.id
_entity.type
_entity.pdbx_description
1 polymer ?
#
loop_
_entity_poly.entity_id
_entity_poly.type
_entity_poly.pdbx_seq_one_letter_code
_entity_poly.pdbx_strand_id
1 'polypeptide(L)'
;PEEARLFMQKLRQIYLAIGISDCSMEEGSMRCDGNVSLRRRGSTGLGVKTELKNMNSFKNLHDGLAYEICRQAQVLEEGGQIYQETRHWDPSAKRTIVMRVKETADDYRLFPEADLAPYDLTDEWIDGVRAKLPELPDQKAARYQESFGLSAYDARHLVEHRATSNFFERGMELAGDKASKLAKPLANLAINDITARMNADESFNLAECPLTPARAIELVELIATDAISSKQGKEVFAAVIDEDKDPSAIVDERGMKQVSDTSAIEAVVDAVIAANPDEVARYKEGNTKL
;
A
#
# COMPACT_ATOMS: atom_id res chain seq x y z
N PRO A 1 -15.74 11.14 -8.59
CA PRO A 1 -15.44 9.71 -8.45
C PRO A 1 -14.12 9.44 -7.74
N GLU A 2 -13.04 10.12 -8.14
CA GLU A 2 -11.70 9.94 -7.55
C GLU A 2 -11.65 10.32 -6.06
N GLU A 3 -12.26 11.44 -5.68
CA GLU A 3 -12.32 11.87 -4.29
C GLU A 3 -13.07 10.84 -3.40
N ALA A 4 -14.17 10.26 -3.90
CA ALA A 4 -14.90 9.21 -3.21
C ALA A 4 -14.05 7.94 -3.04
N ARG A 5 -13.29 7.56 -4.07
CA ARG A 5 -12.36 6.43 -4.02
C ARG A 5 -11.27 6.66 -2.97
N LEU A 6 -10.64 7.83 -2.97
CA LEU A 6 -9.61 8.21 -2.00
C LEU A 6 -10.15 8.27 -0.57
N PHE A 7 -11.37 8.80 -0.40
CA PHE A 7 -12.05 8.83 0.90
C PHE A 7 -12.23 7.42 1.48
N MET A 8 -12.73 6.48 0.66
CA MET A 8 -12.92 5.11 1.09
C MET A 8 -11.61 4.38 1.39
N GLN A 9 -10.56 4.63 0.60
CA GLN A 9 -9.23 4.11 0.88
C GLN A 9 -8.68 4.65 2.22
N LYS A 10 -8.89 5.94 2.50
CA LYS A 10 -8.48 6.54 3.77
C LYS A 10 -9.24 5.94 4.95
N LEU A 11 -10.55 5.75 4.85
CA LEU A 11 -11.34 5.06 5.89
C LEU A 11 -10.82 3.64 6.14
N ARG A 12 -10.55 2.88 5.07
CA ARG A 12 -9.98 1.54 5.19
C ARG A 12 -8.67 1.56 5.96
N GLN A 13 -7.76 2.46 5.62
CA GLN A 13 -6.48 2.60 6.34
C GLN A 13 -6.67 2.87 7.83
N ILE A 14 -7.60 3.77 8.18
CA ILE A 14 -7.91 4.09 9.58
C ILE A 14 -8.48 2.86 10.29
N TYR A 15 -9.48 2.19 9.72
CA TYR A 15 -10.12 1.03 10.36
C TYR A 15 -9.15 -0.14 10.57
N LEU A 16 -8.26 -0.39 9.61
CA LEU A 16 -7.19 -1.36 9.76
C LEU A 16 -6.17 -0.96 10.85
N ALA A 17 -5.81 0.33 10.91
CA ALA A 17 -4.85 0.83 11.89
C ALA A 17 -5.38 0.70 13.33
N ILE A 18 -6.66 1.02 13.56
CA ILE A 18 -7.29 0.92 14.88
C ILE A 18 -7.82 -0.51 15.19
N GLY A 19 -7.77 -1.41 14.21
CA GLY A 19 -8.09 -2.84 14.41
C GLY A 19 -9.57 -3.16 14.62
N ILE A 20 -10.49 -2.35 14.05
CA ILE A 20 -11.94 -2.56 14.21
C ILE A 20 -12.56 -3.40 13.10
N SER A 21 -11.88 -3.59 11.97
CA SER A 21 -12.35 -4.37 10.82
C SER A 21 -11.16 -4.82 9.98
N ASP A 22 -11.31 -5.94 9.27
CA ASP A 22 -10.41 -6.41 8.19
C ASP A 22 -10.69 -5.70 6.86
N CYS A 23 -11.81 -4.95 6.77
CA CYS A 23 -12.18 -4.11 5.63
C CYS A 23 -12.23 -4.85 4.29
N SER A 24 -12.69 -6.10 4.28
CA SER A 24 -12.96 -6.86 3.06
C SER A 24 -14.27 -6.39 2.43
N MET A 25 -14.19 -5.76 1.26
CA MET A 25 -15.38 -5.37 0.49
C MET A 25 -16.05 -6.58 -0.18
N GLU A 26 -15.29 -7.62 -0.47
CA GLU A 26 -15.81 -8.86 -1.09
C GLU A 26 -16.58 -9.70 -0.09
N GLU A 27 -16.07 -9.83 1.14
CA GLU A 27 -16.73 -10.56 2.22
C GLU A 27 -17.80 -9.73 2.96
N GLY A 28 -17.87 -8.42 2.65
CA GLY A 28 -18.90 -7.52 3.18
C GLY A 28 -18.64 -6.97 4.58
N SER A 29 -17.44 -7.12 5.13
CA SER A 29 -17.03 -6.46 6.38
C SER A 29 -16.79 -4.96 6.20
N MET A 30 -16.65 -4.50 4.95
CA MET A 30 -16.72 -3.09 4.57
C MET A 30 -17.66 -2.93 3.38
N ARG A 31 -18.66 -2.04 3.51
CA ARG A 31 -19.64 -1.78 2.44
C ARG A 31 -19.69 -0.30 2.10
N CYS A 32 -19.99 -0.01 0.84
CA CYS A 32 -20.17 1.34 0.35
C CYS A 32 -21.30 1.39 -0.67
N ASP A 33 -22.23 2.31 -0.45
CA ASP A 33 -23.24 2.70 -1.44
C ASP A 33 -22.91 4.12 -1.93
N GLY A 34 -22.92 4.32 -3.26
CA GLY A 34 -22.67 5.61 -3.86
C GLY A 34 -23.96 6.38 -4.10
N ASN A 35 -24.00 7.68 -3.78
CA ASN A 35 -25.12 8.54 -4.13
C ASN A 35 -24.65 9.64 -5.07
N VAL A 36 -25.35 9.83 -6.19
CA VAL A 36 -25.04 10.85 -7.21
C VAL A 36 -26.26 11.71 -7.47
N SER A 37 -26.07 13.01 -7.49
CA SER A 37 -27.01 13.99 -8.04
C SER A 37 -26.26 15.08 -8.79
N LEU A 38 -26.82 15.55 -9.90
CA LEU A 38 -26.24 16.63 -10.69
C LEU A 38 -27.08 17.90 -10.56
N ARG A 39 -26.40 19.04 -10.60
CA ARG A 39 -27.02 20.35 -10.67
C ARG A 39 -26.26 21.26 -11.65
N ARG A 40 -26.95 22.24 -12.21
CA ARG A 40 -26.28 23.27 -13.01
C ARG A 40 -25.31 24.08 -12.16
N ARG A 41 -24.16 24.42 -12.71
CA ARG A 41 -23.18 25.28 -12.04
C ARG A 41 -23.84 26.62 -11.67
N GLY A 42 -23.68 27.04 -10.42
CA GLY A 42 -24.30 28.29 -9.91
C GLY A 42 -25.70 28.12 -9.33
N SER A 43 -26.37 26.97 -9.50
CA SER A 43 -27.64 26.70 -8.79
C SER A 43 -27.39 26.30 -7.34
N THR A 44 -28.31 26.67 -6.44
CA THR A 44 -28.25 26.32 -5.00
C THR A 44 -29.00 25.06 -4.66
N GLY A 45 -29.99 24.65 -5.48
CA GLY A 45 -30.76 23.41 -5.27
C GLY A 45 -29.97 22.17 -5.66
N LEU A 46 -30.12 21.11 -4.89
CA LEU A 46 -29.59 19.79 -5.25
C LEU A 46 -30.47 19.14 -6.33
N GLY A 47 -29.87 18.38 -7.21
CA GLY A 47 -30.59 17.54 -8.17
C GLY A 47 -31.19 16.28 -7.51
N VAL A 48 -31.96 15.55 -8.30
CA VAL A 48 -32.51 14.25 -7.87
C VAL A 48 -31.37 13.24 -7.74
N LYS A 49 -31.28 12.56 -6.61
CA LYS A 49 -30.22 11.59 -6.35
C LYS A 49 -30.55 10.19 -6.86
N THR A 50 -29.55 9.51 -7.37
CA THR A 50 -29.57 8.08 -7.65
C THR A 50 -28.61 7.37 -6.69
N GLU A 51 -29.07 6.29 -6.08
CA GLU A 51 -28.28 5.43 -5.21
C GLU A 51 -27.66 4.30 -6.04
N LEU A 52 -26.34 4.13 -5.93
CA LEU A 52 -25.61 3.05 -6.59
C LEU A 52 -25.23 1.97 -5.59
N LYS A 53 -25.54 0.72 -5.92
CA LYS A 53 -25.21 -0.48 -5.14
C LYS A 53 -24.23 -1.39 -5.88
N ASN A 54 -23.74 -2.41 -5.16
CA ASN A 54 -22.76 -3.38 -5.67
C ASN A 54 -21.36 -2.80 -5.93
N MET A 55 -20.92 -1.94 -5.00
CA MET A 55 -19.59 -1.30 -5.02
C MET A 55 -18.56 -2.16 -4.27
N ASN A 56 -18.28 -3.37 -4.81
CA ASN A 56 -17.47 -4.39 -4.12
C ASN A 56 -15.95 -4.14 -4.23
N SER A 57 -15.53 -3.00 -4.78
CA SER A 57 -14.14 -2.56 -4.82
C SER A 57 -14.05 -1.05 -4.98
N PHE A 58 -12.92 -0.46 -4.62
CA PHE A 58 -12.66 0.97 -4.86
C PHE A 58 -12.72 1.34 -6.33
N LYS A 59 -12.31 0.43 -7.21
CA LYS A 59 -12.43 0.59 -8.65
C LYS A 59 -13.88 0.64 -9.09
N ASN A 60 -14.71 -0.28 -8.62
CA ASN A 60 -16.14 -0.31 -8.94
C ASN A 60 -16.86 0.95 -8.43
N LEU A 61 -16.50 1.45 -7.25
CA LEU A 61 -17.01 2.72 -6.73
C LEU A 61 -16.67 3.88 -7.68
N HIS A 62 -15.40 4.01 -8.07
CA HIS A 62 -14.96 5.04 -9.00
C HIS A 62 -15.69 4.94 -10.33
N ASP A 63 -15.65 3.78 -10.97
CA ASP A 63 -16.17 3.56 -12.32
C ASP A 63 -17.70 3.71 -12.35
N GLY A 64 -18.40 3.19 -11.34
CA GLY A 64 -19.86 3.32 -11.20
C GLY A 64 -20.30 4.77 -11.02
N LEU A 65 -19.62 5.53 -10.15
CA LEU A 65 -19.87 6.96 -9.98
C LEU A 65 -19.57 7.75 -11.25
N ALA A 66 -18.48 7.47 -11.95
CA ALA A 66 -18.11 8.13 -13.19
C ALA A 66 -19.16 7.89 -14.27
N TYR A 67 -19.58 6.64 -14.46
CA TYR A 67 -20.64 6.28 -15.40
C TYR A 67 -21.96 7.00 -15.09
N GLU A 68 -22.39 6.98 -13.83
CA GLU A 68 -23.66 7.57 -13.42
C GLU A 68 -23.69 9.09 -13.60
N ILE A 69 -22.58 9.79 -13.34
CA ILE A 69 -22.43 11.21 -13.62
C ILE A 69 -22.65 11.49 -15.12
N CYS A 70 -21.99 10.72 -16.00
CA CYS A 70 -22.14 10.87 -17.45
C CYS A 70 -23.58 10.58 -17.89
N ARG A 71 -24.19 9.49 -17.38
CA ARG A 71 -25.57 9.13 -17.71
C ARG A 71 -26.56 10.23 -17.31
N GLN A 72 -26.46 10.75 -16.08
CA GLN A 72 -27.34 11.83 -15.63
C GLN A 72 -27.15 13.11 -16.43
N ALA A 73 -25.91 13.46 -16.75
CA ALA A 73 -25.59 14.61 -17.59
C ALA A 73 -26.27 14.50 -18.98
N GLN A 74 -26.12 13.37 -19.63
CA GLN A 74 -26.74 13.11 -20.93
C GLN A 74 -28.26 13.22 -20.88
N VAL A 75 -28.91 12.54 -19.91
CA VAL A 75 -30.38 12.61 -19.76
C VAL A 75 -30.88 14.05 -19.56
N LEU A 76 -30.17 14.84 -18.73
CA LEU A 76 -30.55 16.24 -18.46
C LEU A 76 -30.28 17.16 -19.65
N GLU A 77 -29.23 16.93 -20.44
CA GLU A 77 -28.91 17.66 -21.65
C GLU A 77 -29.93 17.40 -22.79
N GLU A 78 -30.42 16.16 -22.88
CA GLU A 78 -31.48 15.76 -23.80
C GLU A 78 -32.89 16.24 -23.37
N GLY A 79 -32.99 16.95 -22.22
CA GLY A 79 -34.26 17.45 -21.69
C GLY A 79 -35.09 16.40 -20.97
N GLY A 80 -34.50 15.23 -20.67
CA GLY A 80 -35.12 14.18 -19.87
C GLY A 80 -35.14 14.49 -18.36
N GLN A 81 -35.66 13.55 -17.60
CA GLN A 81 -35.80 13.68 -16.15
C GLN A 81 -35.06 12.54 -15.43
N ILE A 82 -34.41 12.89 -14.32
CA ILE A 82 -33.82 11.93 -13.39
C ILE A 82 -34.85 11.57 -12.32
N TYR A 83 -34.99 10.30 -12.05
CA TYR A 83 -35.85 9.78 -10.99
C TYR A 83 -35.03 9.33 -9.78
N GLN A 84 -35.62 9.40 -8.60
CA GLN A 84 -35.00 8.87 -7.40
C GLN A 84 -35.09 7.33 -7.43
N GLU A 85 -33.99 6.69 -7.79
CA GLU A 85 -33.91 5.27 -8.01
C GLU A 85 -32.67 4.65 -7.38
N THR A 86 -32.73 3.35 -7.11
CA THR A 86 -31.57 2.52 -6.79
C THR A 86 -31.13 1.79 -8.05
N ARG A 87 -29.86 1.90 -8.37
CA ARG A 87 -29.22 1.24 -9.52
C ARG A 87 -28.10 0.31 -9.04
N HIS A 88 -27.92 -0.77 -9.77
CA HIS A 88 -26.86 -1.74 -9.57
C HIS A 88 -25.72 -1.46 -10.55
N TRP A 89 -24.48 -1.42 -10.07
CA TRP A 89 -23.32 -1.39 -10.93
C TRP A 89 -23.01 -2.78 -11.49
N ASP A 90 -22.96 -2.91 -12.81
CA ASP A 90 -22.51 -4.12 -13.50
C ASP A 90 -21.09 -3.91 -14.04
N PRO A 91 -20.06 -4.51 -13.40
CA PRO A 91 -18.67 -4.34 -13.80
C PRO A 91 -18.36 -4.92 -15.19
N SER A 92 -19.10 -5.97 -15.58
CA SER A 92 -18.92 -6.66 -16.87
C SER A 92 -19.46 -5.84 -18.02
N ALA A 93 -20.67 -5.31 -17.87
CA ALA A 93 -21.32 -4.44 -18.83
C ALA A 93 -20.85 -2.99 -18.75
N LYS A 94 -20.10 -2.62 -17.70
CA LYS A 94 -19.62 -1.26 -17.40
C LYS A 94 -20.73 -0.21 -17.43
N ARG A 95 -21.87 -0.55 -16.82
CA ARG A 95 -23.05 0.33 -16.76
C ARG A 95 -23.85 0.13 -15.46
N THR A 96 -24.70 1.10 -15.15
CA THR A 96 -25.67 0.96 -14.07
C THR A 96 -27.01 0.42 -14.63
N ILE A 97 -27.66 -0.45 -13.86
CA ILE A 97 -28.96 -1.06 -14.21
C ILE A 97 -29.95 -0.71 -13.11
N VAL A 98 -31.17 -0.28 -13.48
CA VAL A 98 -32.21 0.04 -12.51
C VAL A 98 -32.64 -1.21 -11.75
N MET A 99 -32.62 -1.13 -10.42
CA MET A 99 -33.14 -2.16 -9.53
C MET A 99 -34.59 -1.85 -9.09
N ARG A 100 -34.81 -0.63 -8.64
CA ARG A 100 -36.12 -0.16 -8.20
C ARG A 100 -36.21 1.36 -8.27
N VAL A 101 -37.39 1.87 -8.53
CA VAL A 101 -37.70 3.30 -8.38
C VAL A 101 -38.28 3.49 -6.97
N LYS A 102 -37.83 4.52 -6.27
CA LYS A 102 -38.36 4.88 -4.94
C LYS A 102 -39.50 5.87 -5.15
N GLU A 103 -40.74 5.43 -4.91
CA GLU A 103 -41.90 6.29 -5.08
C GLU A 103 -42.07 7.31 -3.93
N THR A 104 -41.61 6.94 -2.71
CA THR A 104 -41.61 7.82 -1.54
C THR A 104 -40.39 7.60 -0.67
N ALA A 105 -39.95 8.66 0.04
CA ALA A 105 -38.89 8.58 1.05
C ALA A 105 -39.49 8.11 2.40
N ASP A 106 -40.08 6.92 2.38
CA ASP A 106 -40.75 6.45 3.57
C ASP A 106 -39.81 5.92 4.63
N ASP A 107 -40.06 6.40 5.79
CA ASP A 107 -39.78 5.91 7.13
C ASP A 107 -38.81 4.73 7.23
N TYR A 108 -37.51 5.10 7.40
CA TYR A 108 -36.45 4.14 7.71
C TYR A 108 -36.52 3.62 9.17
N ARG A 109 -37.69 3.69 9.83
CA ARG A 109 -37.86 3.26 11.23
C ARG A 109 -36.83 3.92 12.18
N LEU A 110 -36.61 5.22 12.04
CA LEU A 110 -35.75 6.02 12.88
C LEU A 110 -36.46 6.38 14.21
N PHE A 111 -37.03 5.40 14.86
CA PHE A 111 -37.57 5.51 16.20
C PHE A 111 -36.66 4.78 17.19
N PRO A 112 -36.63 5.20 18.47
CA PRO A 112 -35.85 4.51 19.49
C PRO A 112 -36.30 3.04 19.60
N GLU A 113 -35.32 2.12 19.65
CA GLU A 113 -35.60 0.71 19.88
C GLU A 113 -36.08 0.51 21.32
N ALA A 114 -37.22 -0.13 21.48
CA ALA A 114 -37.88 -0.27 22.79
C ALA A 114 -37.04 -1.12 23.78
N ASP A 115 -36.23 -2.06 23.25
CA ASP A 115 -35.44 -2.98 24.05
C ASP A 115 -34.03 -2.44 24.36
N LEU A 116 -33.67 -1.26 23.83
CA LEU A 116 -32.38 -0.63 24.07
C LEU A 116 -32.53 0.63 24.94
N ALA A 117 -31.92 0.63 26.10
CA ALA A 117 -31.83 1.82 26.92
C ALA A 117 -30.97 2.91 26.26
N PRO A 118 -31.31 4.21 26.42
CA PRO A 118 -30.43 5.29 25.99
C PRO A 118 -29.06 5.20 26.64
N TYR A 119 -28.00 5.36 25.83
CA TYR A 119 -26.64 5.43 26.31
C TYR A 119 -26.18 6.90 26.35
N ASP A 120 -25.72 7.32 27.53
CA ASP A 120 -25.13 8.64 27.73
C ASP A 120 -23.61 8.50 27.70
N LEU A 121 -22.99 8.93 26.61
CA LEU A 121 -21.53 8.88 26.45
C LEU A 121 -20.93 10.13 27.12
N THR A 122 -20.34 9.96 28.30
CA THR A 122 -19.70 11.06 28.99
C THR A 122 -18.39 11.47 28.32
N ASP A 123 -17.94 12.72 28.53
CA ASP A 123 -16.68 13.22 27.98
C ASP A 123 -15.49 12.40 28.52
N GLU A 124 -15.53 11.96 29.80
CA GLU A 124 -14.48 11.12 30.36
C GLU A 124 -14.37 9.77 29.66
N TRP A 125 -15.50 9.17 29.27
CA TRP A 125 -15.51 7.92 28.51
C TRP A 125 -14.90 8.13 27.11
N ILE A 126 -15.31 9.20 26.42
CA ILE A 126 -14.80 9.56 25.09
C ILE A 126 -13.30 9.85 25.16
N ASP A 127 -12.83 10.60 26.16
CA ASP A 127 -11.41 10.88 26.35
C ASP A 127 -10.61 9.63 26.71
N GLY A 128 -11.21 8.73 27.50
CA GLY A 128 -10.61 7.42 27.77
C GLY A 128 -10.43 6.55 26.53
N VAL A 129 -11.37 6.59 25.58
CA VAL A 129 -11.22 5.92 24.27
C VAL A 129 -10.16 6.63 23.43
N ARG A 130 -10.21 7.97 23.37
CA ARG A 130 -9.25 8.79 22.60
C ARG A 130 -7.80 8.54 23.05
N ALA A 131 -7.56 8.42 24.34
CA ALA A 131 -6.24 8.12 24.90
C ALA A 131 -5.70 6.73 24.53
N LYS A 132 -6.57 5.80 24.12
CA LYS A 132 -6.20 4.42 23.69
C LYS A 132 -6.05 4.29 22.20
N LEU A 133 -6.38 5.31 21.42
CA LEU A 133 -6.21 5.25 19.97
C LEU A 133 -4.72 5.10 19.63
N PRO A 134 -4.37 4.17 18.71
CA PRO A 134 -3.03 4.12 18.18
C PRO A 134 -2.73 5.34 17.32
N GLU A 135 -1.46 5.61 17.07
CA GLU A 135 -1.06 6.62 16.09
C GLU A 135 -1.68 6.30 14.71
N LEU A 136 -2.38 7.28 14.16
CA LEU A 136 -3.07 7.10 12.88
C LEU A 136 -2.10 7.12 11.69
N PRO A 137 -2.45 6.50 10.56
CA PRO A 137 -1.54 6.37 9.41
C PRO A 137 -0.93 7.67 8.92
N ASP A 138 -1.67 8.78 8.90
CA ASP A 138 -1.13 10.08 8.47
C ASP A 138 -0.12 10.66 9.45
N GLN A 139 -0.38 10.53 10.75
CA GLN A 139 0.54 10.96 11.79
C GLN A 139 1.82 10.14 11.74
N LYS A 140 1.69 8.82 11.60
CA LYS A 140 2.82 7.89 11.45
C LYS A 140 3.64 8.19 10.20
N ALA A 141 2.99 8.45 9.05
CA ALA A 141 3.68 8.84 7.81
C ALA A 141 4.42 10.18 7.94
N ALA A 142 3.83 11.17 8.62
CA ALA A 142 4.50 12.44 8.90
C ALA A 142 5.73 12.23 9.80
N ARG A 143 5.60 11.45 10.87
CA ARG A 143 6.71 11.09 11.76
C ARG A 143 7.83 10.35 11.02
N TYR A 144 7.52 9.45 10.09
CA TYR A 144 8.55 8.76 9.30
C TYR A 144 9.35 9.71 8.39
N GLN A 145 8.68 10.72 7.83
CA GLN A 145 9.38 11.77 7.07
C GLN A 145 10.28 12.60 7.96
N GLU A 146 9.79 13.03 9.12
CA GLU A 146 10.52 13.88 10.05
C GLU A 146 11.65 13.15 10.76
N SER A 147 11.39 11.95 11.30
CA SER A 147 12.35 11.22 12.14
C SER A 147 13.38 10.42 11.34
N PHE A 148 13.00 9.93 10.14
CA PHE A 148 13.83 9.03 9.35
C PHE A 148 14.21 9.59 7.97
N GLY A 149 13.75 10.79 7.63
CA GLY A 149 14.04 11.43 6.34
C GLY A 149 13.46 10.70 5.13
N LEU A 150 12.40 9.91 5.31
CA LEU A 150 11.75 9.22 4.21
C LEU A 150 10.99 10.19 3.30
N SER A 151 10.87 9.83 2.01
CA SER A 151 10.01 10.59 1.12
C SER A 151 8.53 10.44 1.52
N ALA A 152 7.69 11.42 1.15
CA ALA A 152 6.24 11.33 1.36
C ALA A 152 5.61 10.09 0.67
N TYR A 153 6.22 9.63 -0.42
CA TYR A 153 5.83 8.42 -1.12
C TYR A 153 6.11 7.18 -0.27
N ASP A 154 7.36 7.00 0.18
CA ASP A 154 7.76 5.84 0.97
C ASP A 154 7.00 5.77 2.30
N ALA A 155 6.90 6.91 3.00
CA ALA A 155 6.19 6.98 4.28
C ALA A 155 4.72 6.57 4.14
N ARG A 156 4.04 7.01 3.07
CA ARG A 156 2.65 6.61 2.80
C ARG A 156 2.50 5.12 2.51
N HIS A 157 3.39 4.54 1.69
CA HIS A 157 3.32 3.11 1.38
C HIS A 157 3.63 2.23 2.58
N LEU A 158 4.57 2.62 3.43
CA LEU A 158 4.87 1.87 4.66
C LEU A 158 3.66 1.76 5.60
N VAL A 159 2.81 2.79 5.66
CA VAL A 159 1.65 2.81 6.57
C VAL A 159 0.38 2.20 5.95
N GLU A 160 0.41 1.77 4.69
CA GLU A 160 -0.73 1.10 4.04
C GLU A 160 -1.09 -0.22 4.73
N HIS A 161 -0.08 -0.94 5.21
CA HIS A 161 -0.26 -2.18 5.95
C HIS A 161 0.34 -2.08 7.35
N ARG A 162 -0.46 -2.37 8.37
CA ARG A 162 -0.01 -2.35 9.77
C ARG A 162 1.20 -3.26 10.00
N ALA A 163 1.22 -4.43 9.35
CA ALA A 163 2.32 -5.37 9.48
C ALA A 163 3.65 -4.79 9.01
N THR A 164 3.69 -4.16 7.82
CA THR A 164 4.91 -3.54 7.26
C THR A 164 5.37 -2.34 8.08
N SER A 165 4.43 -1.51 8.57
CA SER A 165 4.80 -0.36 9.41
C SER A 165 5.38 -0.79 10.75
N ASN A 166 4.79 -1.79 11.41
CA ASN A 166 5.32 -2.34 12.67
C ASN A 166 6.69 -3.01 12.46
N PHE A 167 6.85 -3.73 11.36
CA PHE A 167 8.12 -4.35 10.98
C PHE A 167 9.22 -3.29 10.78
N PHE A 168 8.91 -2.23 10.06
CA PHE A 168 9.83 -1.11 9.85
C PHE A 168 10.20 -0.43 11.17
N GLU A 169 9.23 -0.09 12.03
CA GLU A 169 9.50 0.53 13.33
C GLU A 169 10.41 -0.34 14.21
N ARG A 170 10.11 -1.64 14.27
CA ARG A 170 10.95 -2.56 15.03
C ARG A 170 12.37 -2.67 14.46
N GLY A 171 12.50 -2.65 13.14
CA GLY A 171 13.81 -2.57 12.48
C GLY A 171 14.57 -1.28 12.85
N MET A 172 13.91 -0.14 12.85
CA MET A 172 14.52 1.14 13.22
C MET A 172 14.96 1.19 14.69
N GLU A 173 14.17 0.62 15.60
CA GLU A 173 14.59 0.45 16.99
C GLU A 173 15.88 -0.38 17.12
N LEU A 174 15.96 -1.49 16.37
CA LEU A 174 17.15 -2.37 16.38
C LEU A 174 18.37 -1.74 15.70
N ALA A 175 18.16 -0.90 14.69
CA ALA A 175 19.23 -0.19 14.01
C ALA A 175 19.95 0.84 14.89
N GLY A 176 19.29 1.38 15.92
CA GLY A 176 19.87 2.33 16.86
C GLY A 176 20.52 3.53 16.15
N ASP A 177 21.79 3.76 16.42
CA ASP A 177 22.56 4.88 15.83
C ASP A 177 22.67 4.80 14.29
N LYS A 178 22.46 3.62 13.70
CA LYS A 178 22.49 3.42 12.25
C LYS A 178 21.13 3.71 11.58
N ALA A 179 20.08 4.00 12.36
CA ALA A 179 18.70 4.16 11.85
C ALA A 179 18.62 5.16 10.69
N SER A 180 19.32 6.31 10.76
CA SER A 180 19.30 7.33 9.71
C SER A 180 19.87 6.83 8.36
N LYS A 181 20.81 5.89 8.39
CA LYS A 181 21.41 5.31 7.19
C LYS A 181 20.61 4.14 6.63
N LEU A 182 19.96 3.38 7.51
CA LEU A 182 19.25 2.15 7.16
C LEU A 182 17.76 2.34 6.92
N ALA A 183 17.19 3.51 7.28
CA ALA A 183 15.78 3.79 7.12
C ALA A 183 15.32 3.64 5.67
N LYS A 184 15.99 4.27 4.72
CA LYS A 184 15.59 4.17 3.31
C LYS A 184 15.80 2.78 2.73
N PRO A 185 16.93 2.07 2.95
CA PRO A 185 17.08 0.67 2.56
C PRO A 185 16.02 -0.25 3.14
N LEU A 186 15.72 -0.15 4.44
CA LEU A 186 14.69 -0.97 5.08
C LEU A 186 13.28 -0.63 4.57
N ALA A 187 12.98 0.65 4.36
CA ALA A 187 11.72 1.08 3.76
C ALA A 187 11.56 0.48 2.35
N ASN A 188 12.60 0.51 1.53
CA ASN A 188 12.57 -0.10 0.20
C ASN A 188 12.32 -1.60 0.25
N LEU A 189 12.99 -2.33 1.16
CA LEU A 189 12.76 -3.76 1.38
C LEU A 189 11.30 -4.03 1.77
N ALA A 190 10.75 -3.24 2.70
CA ALA A 190 9.39 -3.42 3.18
C ALA A 190 8.34 -3.11 2.10
N ILE A 191 8.50 -2.02 1.36
CA ILE A 191 7.54 -1.57 0.35
C ILE A 191 7.56 -2.46 -0.90
N ASN A 192 8.75 -2.88 -1.33
CA ASN A 192 8.89 -3.62 -2.59
C ASN A 192 8.87 -5.14 -2.37
N ASP A 193 9.84 -5.66 -1.61
CA ASP A 193 10.07 -7.11 -1.56
C ASP A 193 9.09 -7.81 -0.60
N ILE A 194 8.90 -7.27 0.62
CA ILE A 194 7.94 -7.83 1.59
C ILE A 194 6.51 -7.68 1.08
N THR A 195 6.11 -6.49 0.60
CA THR A 195 4.76 -6.28 0.08
C THR A 195 4.49 -7.12 -1.17
N ALA A 196 5.46 -7.30 -2.06
CA ALA A 196 5.33 -8.19 -3.20
C ALA A 196 5.09 -9.65 -2.77
N ARG A 197 5.79 -10.12 -1.74
CA ARG A 197 5.59 -11.46 -1.19
C ARG A 197 4.20 -11.63 -0.56
N MET A 198 3.74 -10.63 0.23
CA MET A 198 2.41 -10.62 0.81
C MET A 198 1.29 -10.64 -0.25
N ASN A 199 1.49 -9.95 -1.37
CA ASN A 199 0.52 -9.92 -2.45
C ASN A 199 0.52 -11.19 -3.32
N ALA A 200 1.65 -11.88 -3.39
CA ALA A 200 1.79 -13.11 -4.18
C ALA A 200 1.30 -14.36 -3.44
N ASP A 201 1.26 -14.33 -2.12
CA ASP A 201 0.90 -15.45 -1.26
C ASP A 201 0.03 -14.97 -0.10
N GLU A 202 -1.27 -15.18 -0.20
CA GLU A 202 -2.25 -14.78 0.82
C GLU A 202 -2.03 -15.48 2.17
N SER A 203 -1.34 -16.61 2.18
CA SER A 203 -0.99 -17.34 3.41
C SER A 203 0.27 -16.78 4.10
N PHE A 204 1.02 -15.88 3.44
CA PHE A 204 2.24 -15.31 3.99
C PHE A 204 1.96 -14.37 5.16
N ASN A 205 2.39 -14.78 6.34
CA ASN A 205 2.27 -13.98 7.57
C ASN A 205 3.62 -13.38 7.94
N LEU A 206 3.79 -12.09 7.78
CA LEU A 206 5.04 -11.37 8.09
C LEU A 206 5.43 -11.51 9.58
N ALA A 207 4.47 -11.67 10.49
CA ALA A 207 4.76 -11.81 11.91
C ALA A 207 5.35 -13.18 12.29
N GLU A 208 5.13 -14.18 11.46
CA GLU A 208 5.55 -15.59 11.69
C GLU A 208 6.64 -16.02 10.72
N CYS A 209 7.00 -15.19 9.74
CA CYS A 209 7.99 -15.55 8.74
C CYS A 209 9.42 -15.50 9.31
N PRO A 210 10.35 -16.31 8.76
CA PRO A 210 11.75 -16.32 9.19
C PRO A 210 12.47 -14.98 9.04
N LEU A 211 12.00 -14.09 8.17
CA LEU A 211 12.55 -12.75 8.01
C LEU A 211 12.15 -11.87 9.20
N THR A 212 12.88 -11.97 10.29
CA THR A 212 12.69 -11.07 11.44
C THR A 212 13.19 -9.66 11.14
N PRO A 213 12.74 -8.61 11.89
CA PRO A 213 13.30 -7.28 11.75
C PRO A 213 14.82 -7.21 11.95
N ALA A 214 15.40 -8.07 12.79
CA ALA A 214 16.84 -8.16 12.99
C ALA A 214 17.56 -8.66 11.73
N ARG A 215 17.07 -9.75 11.13
CA ARG A 215 17.59 -10.28 9.86
C ARG A 215 17.44 -9.29 8.71
N ALA A 216 16.32 -8.54 8.69
CA ALA A 216 16.14 -7.49 7.68
C ALA A 216 17.18 -6.37 7.82
N ILE A 217 17.47 -5.93 9.05
CA ILE A 217 18.55 -4.96 9.32
C ILE A 217 19.89 -5.50 8.86
N GLU A 218 20.24 -6.73 9.20
CA GLU A 218 21.46 -7.37 8.76
C GLU A 218 21.57 -7.41 7.22
N LEU A 219 20.51 -7.81 6.54
CA LEU A 219 20.46 -7.85 5.08
C LEU A 219 20.67 -6.46 4.45
N VAL A 220 19.95 -5.45 4.94
CA VAL A 220 20.12 -4.09 4.39
C VAL A 220 21.47 -3.48 4.74
N GLU A 221 22.11 -3.84 5.84
CA GLU A 221 23.49 -3.47 6.15
C GLU A 221 24.49 -4.09 5.17
N LEU A 222 24.35 -5.39 4.85
CA LEU A 222 25.19 -6.06 3.86
C LEU A 222 25.13 -5.38 2.49
N ILE A 223 23.94 -4.90 2.10
CA ILE A 223 23.75 -4.14 0.84
C ILE A 223 24.33 -2.73 0.97
N ALA A 224 24.06 -2.02 2.08
CA ALA A 224 24.49 -0.64 2.29
C ALA A 224 26.00 -0.47 2.47
N THR A 225 26.70 -1.55 2.83
CA THR A 225 28.17 -1.60 2.95
C THR A 225 28.85 -2.17 1.70
N ASP A 226 28.09 -2.40 0.62
CA ASP A 226 28.59 -3.04 -0.61
C ASP A 226 29.23 -4.42 -0.39
N ALA A 227 28.93 -5.08 0.73
CA ALA A 227 29.34 -6.47 0.95
C ALA A 227 28.69 -7.42 -0.05
N ILE A 228 27.45 -7.11 -0.45
CA ILE A 228 26.71 -7.79 -1.52
C ILE A 228 26.02 -6.76 -2.43
N SER A 229 25.80 -7.11 -3.69
CA SER A 229 25.03 -6.26 -4.62
C SER A 229 23.52 -6.30 -4.30
N SER A 230 22.76 -5.30 -4.77
CA SER A 230 21.30 -5.28 -4.63
C SER A 230 20.62 -6.49 -5.28
N LYS A 231 21.19 -7.06 -6.35
CA LYS A 231 20.69 -8.29 -6.98
C LYS A 231 20.86 -9.48 -6.04
N GLN A 232 22.04 -9.66 -5.47
CA GLN A 232 22.32 -10.70 -4.48
C GLN A 232 21.45 -10.52 -3.22
N GLY A 233 21.18 -9.26 -2.82
CA GLY A 233 20.28 -8.96 -1.71
C GLY A 233 18.87 -9.56 -1.90
N LYS A 234 18.35 -9.55 -3.11
CA LYS A 234 17.04 -10.22 -3.42
C LYS A 234 17.13 -11.74 -3.32
N GLU A 235 18.24 -12.31 -3.74
CA GLU A 235 18.47 -13.76 -3.63
C GLU A 235 18.60 -14.18 -2.15
N VAL A 236 19.30 -13.37 -1.34
CA VAL A 236 19.43 -13.59 0.10
C VAL A 236 18.08 -13.40 0.81
N PHE A 237 17.30 -12.37 0.43
CA PHE A 237 15.95 -12.15 0.96
C PHE A 237 15.05 -13.39 0.79
N ALA A 238 15.02 -13.96 -0.42
CA ALA A 238 14.26 -15.17 -0.69
C ALA A 238 14.77 -16.35 0.13
N ALA A 239 16.09 -16.54 0.19
CA ALA A 239 16.72 -17.63 0.91
C ALA A 239 16.51 -17.54 2.44
N VAL A 240 16.49 -16.35 3.03
CA VAL A 240 16.17 -16.15 4.47
C VAL A 240 14.77 -16.70 4.79
N ILE A 241 13.80 -16.44 3.90
CA ILE A 241 12.42 -16.91 4.10
C ILE A 241 12.31 -18.43 3.88
N ASP A 242 12.95 -18.94 2.84
CA ASP A 242 12.78 -20.34 2.42
C ASP A 242 13.65 -21.33 3.24
N GLU A 243 14.82 -20.89 3.74
CA GLU A 243 15.80 -21.76 4.44
C GLU A 243 15.88 -21.49 5.95
N ASP A 244 15.22 -20.46 6.44
CA ASP A 244 15.27 -20.02 7.86
C ASP A 244 16.71 -19.83 8.38
N LYS A 245 17.56 -19.17 7.58
CA LYS A 245 18.96 -18.87 7.93
C LYS A 245 19.19 -17.36 8.04
N ASP A 246 20.27 -17.01 8.75
CA ASP A 246 20.71 -15.61 8.84
C ASP A 246 21.32 -15.13 7.53
N PRO A 247 21.13 -13.86 7.14
CA PRO A 247 21.65 -13.29 5.89
C PRO A 247 23.16 -13.50 5.71
N SER A 248 23.97 -13.27 6.76
CA SER A 248 25.42 -13.45 6.70
C SER A 248 25.80 -14.92 6.45
N ALA A 249 25.10 -15.87 7.06
CA ALA A 249 25.33 -17.29 6.85
C ALA A 249 25.07 -17.70 5.39
N ILE A 250 23.97 -17.19 4.78
CA ILE A 250 23.65 -17.45 3.37
C ILE A 250 24.73 -16.85 2.46
N VAL A 251 25.15 -15.61 2.74
CA VAL A 251 26.19 -14.92 1.97
C VAL A 251 27.51 -15.68 2.01
N ASP A 252 27.91 -16.19 3.17
CA ASP A 252 29.15 -16.95 3.35
C ASP A 252 29.06 -18.34 2.69
N GLU A 253 27.97 -19.08 2.90
CA GLU A 253 27.75 -20.40 2.28
C GLU A 253 27.75 -20.35 0.74
N ARG A 254 27.23 -19.26 0.17
CA ARG A 254 27.12 -19.10 -1.29
C ARG A 254 28.26 -18.31 -1.92
N GLY A 255 29.25 -17.85 -1.12
CA GLY A 255 30.39 -17.09 -1.60
C GLY A 255 30.01 -15.77 -2.28
N MET A 256 28.96 -15.10 -1.78
CA MET A 256 28.38 -13.90 -2.41
C MET A 256 29.12 -12.59 -2.07
N LYS A 257 30.10 -12.63 -1.16
CA LYS A 257 30.85 -11.42 -0.78
C LYS A 257 31.56 -10.81 -1.98
N GLN A 258 31.35 -9.51 -2.19
CA GLN A 258 32.05 -8.78 -3.22
C GLN A 258 33.52 -8.64 -2.83
N VAL A 259 34.41 -8.94 -3.77
CA VAL A 259 35.85 -8.68 -3.64
C VAL A 259 36.08 -7.23 -3.99
N SER A 260 36.23 -6.37 -2.97
CA SER A 260 36.55 -4.94 -3.13
C SER A 260 38.04 -4.64 -3.03
N ASP A 261 38.87 -5.68 -2.91
CA ASP A 261 40.32 -5.52 -2.87
C ASP A 261 40.82 -5.17 -4.27
N THR A 262 41.21 -3.89 -4.45
CA THR A 262 41.70 -3.34 -5.71
C THR A 262 42.93 -4.10 -6.19
N SER A 263 43.81 -4.56 -5.29
CA SER A 263 45.03 -5.30 -5.64
C SER A 263 44.70 -6.71 -6.19
N ALA A 264 43.68 -7.38 -5.64
CA ALA A 264 43.23 -8.66 -6.16
C ALA A 264 42.53 -8.51 -7.54
N ILE A 265 41.79 -7.43 -7.72
CA ILE A 265 41.15 -7.10 -9.02
C ILE A 265 42.19 -6.76 -10.07
N GLU A 266 43.20 -5.93 -9.74
CA GLU A 266 44.30 -5.59 -10.61
C GLU A 266 45.08 -6.83 -11.07
N ALA A 267 45.38 -7.76 -10.18
CA ALA A 267 46.03 -9.01 -10.52
C ALA A 267 45.23 -9.88 -11.52
N VAL A 268 43.91 -9.93 -11.36
CA VAL A 268 43.01 -10.64 -12.30
C VAL A 268 42.95 -9.91 -13.64
N VAL A 269 42.84 -8.58 -13.63
CA VAL A 269 42.81 -7.75 -14.84
C VAL A 269 44.15 -7.91 -15.60
N ASP A 270 45.29 -7.85 -14.93
CA ASP A 270 46.59 -8.04 -15.53
C ASP A 270 46.76 -9.43 -16.14
N ALA A 271 46.24 -10.47 -15.46
CA ALA A 271 46.23 -11.83 -15.99
C ALA A 271 45.37 -11.95 -17.26
N VAL A 272 44.19 -11.31 -17.29
CA VAL A 272 43.32 -11.31 -18.47
C VAL A 272 43.95 -10.54 -19.62
N ILE A 273 44.58 -9.38 -19.35
CA ILE A 273 45.29 -8.60 -20.36
C ILE A 273 46.45 -9.42 -20.94
N ALA A 274 47.20 -10.11 -20.10
CA ALA A 274 48.33 -10.94 -20.51
C ALA A 274 47.90 -12.17 -21.33
N ALA A 275 46.73 -12.71 -21.02
CA ALA A 275 46.16 -13.86 -21.75
C ALA A 275 45.53 -13.51 -23.12
N ASN A 276 45.23 -12.23 -23.37
CA ASN A 276 44.56 -11.80 -24.62
C ASN A 276 45.34 -10.65 -25.32
N PRO A 277 46.60 -10.86 -25.73
CA PRO A 277 47.46 -9.81 -26.29
C PRO A 277 46.92 -9.23 -27.62
N ASP A 278 46.28 -10.04 -28.44
CA ASP A 278 45.76 -9.62 -29.76
C ASP A 278 44.53 -8.69 -29.58
N GLU A 279 43.65 -8.98 -28.65
CA GLU A 279 42.48 -8.13 -28.31
C GLU A 279 42.95 -6.80 -27.73
N VAL A 280 43.95 -6.83 -26.85
CA VAL A 280 44.54 -5.63 -26.27
C VAL A 280 45.19 -4.74 -27.34
N ALA A 281 45.87 -5.32 -28.32
CA ALA A 281 46.42 -4.60 -29.46
C ALA A 281 45.31 -3.91 -30.28
N ARG A 282 44.27 -4.63 -30.61
CA ARG A 282 43.08 -4.12 -31.35
C ARG A 282 42.38 -2.99 -30.58
N TYR A 283 42.26 -3.12 -29.24
CA TYR A 283 41.70 -2.06 -28.40
C TYR A 283 42.55 -0.78 -28.44
N LYS A 284 43.87 -0.91 -28.35
CA LYS A 284 44.83 0.23 -28.45
C LYS A 284 44.81 0.90 -29.81
N GLU A 285 44.48 0.19 -30.89
CA GLU A 285 44.26 0.69 -32.25
C GLU A 285 42.91 1.40 -32.45
N GLY A 286 42.08 1.49 -31.40
CA GLY A 286 40.82 2.22 -31.41
C GLY A 286 39.57 1.36 -31.63
N ASN A 287 39.68 0.04 -31.68
CA ASN A 287 38.52 -0.84 -31.74
C ASN A 287 37.96 -1.09 -30.32
N THR A 288 36.91 -0.35 -29.94
CA THR A 288 36.27 -0.44 -28.62
C THR A 288 35.16 -1.49 -28.55
N LYS A 289 34.89 -2.23 -29.64
CA LYS A 289 33.90 -3.32 -29.68
C LYS A 289 34.65 -4.67 -29.77
N LEU A 290 35.14 -5.09 -28.61
CA LEU A 290 35.83 -6.39 -28.44
C LEU A 290 34.95 -7.31 -27.63
#